data_769b6502d344bf64afe1265bc7172307
#
_entry.id   769b6502d344bf64afe1265bc7172307
#
_cell.length_a   1.000
_cell.length_b   1.000
_cell.length_c   1.000
_cell.angle_alpha   90.00
_cell.angle_beta   90.00
_cell.angle_gamma   90.00
#
_symmetry.space_group_name_H-M   'P 1'
#
loop_
_entity.id
_entity.type
_entity.pdbx_description
1 polymer ?
#
loop_
_entity_poly.entity_id
_entity_poly.type
_entity_poly.pdbx_seq_one_letter_code
_entity_poly.pdbx_strand_id
1 'polypeptide(L)'
;MTVIRQMTYRPRGRPAATVETMTFDRLRELNDGGTQRADFHVLAVVDSGQGFVTVDFLQHPLEERSAVWVPPGAVHRWDDIAGVAGHLVLFVPTAPVTPATRQLVASPDLAALWRVPDADWPFVDAARGHLLLEASAPPAELSTELPEILLSALIARLRPPHTEARFTQPLFQMFRAGVEAHFREHHDAGYYARALGYAPRTLSRAVQQVTGRTAKAYIVDRIVLEAKRLLAHDRLTAARCAHALGFPDASNFSVFFTKATGVRPGAWQAAMAVR
;
A
#
# COMPACT_ATOMS: atom_id res chain seq x y z
N MET A 1 -13.61 18.77 -10.22
CA MET A 1 -12.29 18.97 -9.55
C MET A 1 -12.19 17.96 -8.42
N THR A 2 -11.51 16.86 -8.62
CA THR A 2 -11.38 15.84 -7.55
C THR A 2 -10.34 16.32 -6.54
N VAL A 3 -10.81 16.78 -5.38
CA VAL A 3 -9.95 17.12 -4.24
C VAL A 3 -9.61 15.82 -3.53
N ILE A 4 -8.33 15.55 -3.27
CA ILE A 4 -7.95 14.38 -2.49
C ILE A 4 -8.22 14.65 -1.04
N ARG A 5 -8.98 13.74 -0.44
CA ARG A 5 -9.23 13.75 0.98
C ARG A 5 -8.07 13.08 1.72
N GLN A 6 -7.30 13.85 2.47
CA GLN A 6 -6.32 13.30 3.40
C GLN A 6 -7.07 12.67 4.58
N MET A 7 -6.76 11.41 4.86
CA MET A 7 -7.34 10.68 5.98
C MET A 7 -6.25 10.39 7.00
N THR A 8 -6.39 10.98 8.18
CA THR A 8 -5.52 10.71 9.32
C THR A 8 -6.20 9.71 10.25
N TYR A 9 -5.44 8.72 10.72
CA TYR A 9 -5.95 7.72 11.66
C TYR A 9 -6.46 8.41 12.93
N ARG A 10 -7.75 8.32 13.14
CA ARG A 10 -8.43 8.85 14.35
C ARG A 10 -9.47 7.84 14.81
N PRO A 11 -9.09 6.89 15.66
CA PRO A 11 -9.99 5.84 16.11
C PRO A 11 -11.19 6.42 16.84
N ARG A 12 -12.36 5.85 16.54
CA ARG A 12 -13.61 6.26 17.17
C ARG A 12 -13.82 5.47 18.47
N GLY A 13 -14.15 6.18 19.52
CA GLY A 13 -14.50 5.56 20.81
C GLY A 13 -13.35 5.04 21.68
N ARG A 14 -12.16 4.84 21.12
CA ARG A 14 -10.95 4.40 21.82
C ARG A 14 -9.74 5.20 21.32
N PRO A 15 -9.38 6.32 21.95
CA PRO A 15 -8.30 7.19 21.44
C PRO A 15 -6.94 6.49 21.23
N ALA A 16 -6.68 5.40 21.94
CA ALA A 16 -5.45 4.62 21.81
C ALA A 16 -5.58 3.39 20.92
N ALA A 17 -6.73 3.15 20.27
CA ALA A 17 -6.90 1.98 19.41
C ALA A 17 -6.00 2.10 18.17
N THR A 18 -5.26 1.05 17.89
CA THR A 18 -4.37 0.92 16.73
C THR A 18 -5.02 0.17 15.57
N VAL A 19 -6.17 -0.45 15.84
CA VAL A 19 -6.96 -1.26 14.90
C VAL A 19 -8.44 -0.87 15.03
N GLU A 20 -9.09 -0.63 13.89
CA GLU A 20 -10.53 -0.41 13.78
C GLU A 20 -11.11 -1.30 12.68
N THR A 21 -12.39 -1.63 12.81
CA THR A 21 -13.13 -2.37 11.79
C THR A 21 -14.34 -1.58 11.32
N MET A 22 -14.73 -1.78 10.05
CA MET A 22 -15.99 -1.24 9.52
C MET A 22 -16.55 -2.18 8.44
N THR A 23 -17.84 -2.07 8.18
CA THR A 23 -18.51 -2.77 7.06
C THR A 23 -18.41 -1.96 5.77
N PHE A 24 -18.66 -2.59 4.62
CA PHE A 24 -18.86 -1.85 3.35
C PHE A 24 -20.09 -0.95 3.40
N ASP A 25 -21.13 -1.29 4.19
CA ASP A 25 -22.26 -0.38 4.42
C ASP A 25 -21.80 0.93 5.04
N ARG A 26 -20.99 0.83 6.07
CA ARG A 26 -20.43 2.01 6.72
C ARG A 26 -19.47 2.79 5.82
N LEU A 27 -18.70 2.09 5.01
CA LEU A 27 -17.85 2.72 4.01
C LEU A 27 -18.71 3.52 3.00
N ARG A 28 -19.82 2.98 2.51
CA ARG A 28 -20.74 3.69 1.59
C ARG A 28 -21.27 4.99 2.17
N GLU A 29 -21.65 4.98 3.43
CA GLU A 29 -22.11 6.19 4.12
C GLU A 29 -21.02 7.28 4.20
N LEU A 30 -19.76 6.91 4.28
CA LEU A 30 -18.61 7.81 4.41
C LEU A 30 -17.95 8.16 3.08
N ASN A 31 -18.21 7.36 2.05
CA ASN A 31 -17.58 7.47 0.73
C ASN A 31 -18.35 8.49 -0.13
N ASP A 32 -17.71 9.61 -0.37
CA ASP A 32 -18.22 10.66 -1.26
C ASP A 32 -17.89 10.41 -2.75
N GLY A 33 -17.35 9.22 -3.08
CA GLY A 33 -16.85 8.88 -4.41
C GLY A 33 -15.52 9.57 -4.76
N GLY A 34 -14.96 10.32 -3.84
CA GLY A 34 -13.70 11.03 -4.03
C GLY A 34 -12.48 10.13 -3.84
N THR A 35 -11.35 10.63 -4.30
CA THR A 35 -10.05 9.98 -4.11
C THR A 35 -9.53 10.27 -2.70
N GLN A 36 -9.02 9.26 -2.03
CA GLN A 36 -8.57 9.30 -0.65
C GLN A 36 -7.09 8.91 -0.54
N ARG A 37 -6.39 9.50 0.43
CA ARG A 37 -5.02 9.13 0.82
C ARG A 37 -4.99 9.00 2.33
N ALA A 38 -4.69 7.80 2.83
CA ALA A 38 -4.63 7.50 4.25
C ALA A 38 -3.18 7.47 4.77
N ASP A 39 -2.97 7.82 6.04
CA ASP A 39 -1.70 7.62 6.75
C ASP A 39 -1.67 6.26 7.50
N PHE A 40 -2.67 5.43 7.28
CA PHE A 40 -2.87 4.10 7.86
C PHE A 40 -3.14 3.06 6.77
N HIS A 41 -3.05 1.78 7.12
CA HIS A 41 -3.42 0.68 6.23
C HIS A 41 -4.93 0.48 6.17
N VAL A 42 -5.43 0.17 4.97
CA VAL A 42 -6.80 -0.31 4.76
C VAL A 42 -6.71 -1.72 4.18
N LEU A 43 -7.21 -2.69 4.92
CA LEU A 43 -7.32 -4.08 4.49
C LEU A 43 -8.81 -4.41 4.36
N ALA A 44 -9.29 -4.68 3.15
CA ALA A 44 -10.68 -5.05 2.93
C ALA A 44 -10.79 -6.51 2.49
N VAL A 45 -11.84 -7.18 2.94
CA VAL A 45 -12.19 -8.55 2.55
C VAL A 45 -13.65 -8.52 2.07
N VAL A 46 -13.86 -8.94 0.82
CA VAL A 46 -15.17 -8.96 0.17
C VAL A 46 -15.84 -10.30 0.41
N ASP A 47 -17.03 -10.27 0.98
CA ASP A 47 -17.85 -11.46 1.21
C ASP A 47 -18.73 -11.80 0.00
N SER A 48 -19.28 -10.75 -0.64
CA SER A 48 -20.14 -10.91 -1.83
C SER A 48 -20.28 -9.59 -2.57
N GLY A 49 -20.84 -9.66 -3.77
CA GLY A 49 -21.07 -8.50 -4.62
C GLY A 49 -19.93 -8.22 -5.58
N GLN A 50 -20.11 -7.18 -6.38
CA GLN A 50 -19.15 -6.73 -7.39
C GLN A 50 -19.02 -5.22 -7.35
N GLY A 51 -17.84 -4.72 -7.67
CA GLY A 51 -17.50 -3.30 -7.71
C GLY A 51 -16.07 -3.11 -8.15
N PHE A 52 -15.52 -1.94 -7.89
CA PHE A 52 -14.13 -1.64 -8.23
C PHE A 52 -13.44 -0.84 -7.12
N VAL A 53 -12.14 -1.03 -7.01
CA VAL A 53 -11.26 -0.15 -6.25
C VAL A 53 -10.12 0.32 -7.15
N THR A 54 -9.88 1.61 -7.17
CA THR A 54 -8.70 2.17 -7.83
C THR A 54 -7.63 2.39 -6.79
N VAL A 55 -6.45 1.78 -6.94
CA VAL A 55 -5.29 1.98 -6.07
C VAL A 55 -4.12 2.42 -6.93
N ASP A 56 -3.52 3.56 -6.60
CA ASP A 56 -2.36 4.13 -7.32
C ASP A 56 -2.52 4.10 -8.85
N PHE A 57 -3.66 4.60 -9.35
CA PHE A 57 -3.99 4.73 -10.78
C PHE A 57 -4.37 3.44 -11.51
N LEU A 58 -4.38 2.29 -10.82
CA LEU A 58 -4.83 1.01 -11.37
C LEU A 58 -6.19 0.67 -10.78
N GLN A 59 -7.15 0.40 -11.66
CA GLN A 59 -8.47 -0.08 -11.26
C GLN A 59 -8.43 -1.61 -11.13
N HIS A 60 -8.98 -2.10 -10.03
CA HIS A 60 -9.07 -3.52 -9.70
C HIS A 60 -10.53 -3.91 -9.49
N PRO A 61 -11.01 -4.99 -10.11
CA PRO A 61 -12.37 -5.49 -9.87
C PRO A 61 -12.47 -6.10 -8.47
N LEU A 62 -13.57 -5.82 -7.79
CA LEU A 62 -13.94 -6.46 -6.53
C LEU A 62 -14.90 -7.61 -6.82
N GLU A 63 -14.59 -8.77 -6.31
CA GLU A 63 -15.39 -9.98 -6.44
C GLU A 63 -15.43 -10.71 -5.09
N GLU A 64 -16.29 -11.70 -4.96
CA GLU A 64 -16.32 -12.55 -3.77
C GLU A 64 -14.93 -13.11 -3.44
N ARG A 65 -14.56 -13.05 -2.17
CA ARG A 65 -13.25 -13.45 -1.62
C ARG A 65 -12.06 -12.61 -2.12
N SER A 66 -12.32 -11.44 -2.67
CA SER A 66 -11.25 -10.46 -2.90
C SER A 66 -10.72 -9.94 -1.58
N ALA A 67 -9.40 -9.90 -1.46
CA ALA A 67 -8.69 -9.16 -0.44
C ALA A 67 -8.03 -7.94 -1.07
N VAL A 68 -8.26 -6.76 -0.50
CA VAL A 68 -7.69 -5.49 -0.95
C VAL A 68 -6.76 -4.97 0.13
N TRP A 69 -5.57 -4.54 -0.25
CA TRP A 69 -4.64 -3.91 0.67
C TRP A 69 -4.16 -2.57 0.14
N VAL A 70 -4.53 -1.51 0.83
CA VAL A 70 -4.09 -0.14 0.56
C VAL A 70 -3.08 0.26 1.64
N PRO A 71 -1.79 0.40 1.31
CA PRO A 71 -0.79 0.85 2.28
C PRO A 71 -0.87 2.36 2.53
N PRO A 72 -0.30 2.86 3.65
CA PRO A 72 -0.20 4.29 3.93
C PRO A 72 0.43 5.06 2.77
N GLY A 73 -0.12 6.24 2.49
CA GLY A 73 0.35 7.09 1.40
C GLY A 73 -0.09 6.67 0.01
N ALA A 74 -0.64 5.47 -0.16
CA ALA A 74 -1.27 5.08 -1.41
C ALA A 74 -2.57 5.84 -1.60
N VAL A 75 -2.86 6.16 -2.85
CA VAL A 75 -4.07 6.87 -3.22
C VAL A 75 -5.09 5.86 -3.71
N HIS A 76 -6.30 5.92 -3.18
CA HIS A 76 -7.34 4.99 -3.55
C HIS A 76 -8.70 5.65 -3.68
N ARG A 77 -9.58 4.97 -4.41
CA ARG A 77 -10.98 5.34 -4.59
C ARG A 77 -11.81 4.06 -4.69
N TRP A 78 -12.93 4.05 -4.01
CA TRP A 78 -13.90 2.98 -4.06
C TRP A 78 -14.97 3.33 -5.06
N ASP A 79 -15.06 2.56 -6.15
CA ASP A 79 -15.94 2.80 -7.28
C ASP A 79 -17.01 1.71 -7.36
N ASP A 80 -18.26 2.11 -7.55
CA ASP A 80 -19.40 1.19 -7.76
C ASP A 80 -19.52 0.08 -6.71
N ILE A 81 -19.38 0.44 -5.42
CA ILE A 81 -19.44 -0.51 -4.30
C ILE A 81 -20.86 -0.67 -3.72
N ALA A 82 -21.91 -0.24 -4.43
CA ALA A 82 -23.28 -0.29 -3.92
C ALA A 82 -23.73 -1.71 -3.52
N GLY A 83 -23.34 -2.71 -4.33
CA GLY A 83 -23.66 -4.12 -4.09
C GLY A 83 -22.58 -4.92 -3.35
N VAL A 84 -21.47 -4.28 -2.94
CA VAL A 84 -20.37 -5.00 -2.27
C VAL A 84 -20.66 -5.15 -0.78
N ALA A 85 -20.57 -6.37 -0.27
CA ALA A 85 -20.63 -6.68 1.15
C ALA A 85 -19.29 -7.24 1.65
N GLY A 86 -19.00 -7.02 2.92
CA GLY A 86 -17.75 -7.43 3.55
C GLY A 86 -17.28 -6.44 4.59
N HIS A 87 -16.01 -6.55 4.96
CA HIS A 87 -15.44 -5.78 6.07
C HIS A 87 -14.09 -5.17 5.70
N LEU A 88 -13.82 -4.02 6.31
CA LEU A 88 -12.53 -3.35 6.27
C LEU A 88 -11.90 -3.37 7.66
N VAL A 89 -10.60 -3.55 7.69
CA VAL A 89 -9.76 -3.38 8.88
C VAL A 89 -8.81 -2.23 8.62
N LEU A 90 -8.89 -1.20 9.45
CA LEU A 90 -8.05 -0.01 9.42
C LEU A 90 -7.03 -0.10 10.53
N PHE A 91 -5.76 0.08 10.24
CA PHE A 91 -4.74 -0.06 11.28
C PHE A 91 -3.48 0.77 11.01
N VAL A 92 -2.83 1.21 12.08
CA VAL A 92 -1.55 1.92 12.00
C VAL A 92 -0.40 0.96 11.65
N PRO A 93 0.68 1.43 11.00
CA PRO A 93 1.81 0.56 10.60
C PRO A 93 2.46 -0.21 11.75
N THR A 94 2.33 0.29 12.97
CA THR A 94 2.92 -0.31 14.19
C THR A 94 2.03 -1.37 14.84
N ALA A 95 0.76 -1.51 14.43
CA ALA A 95 -0.20 -2.43 15.04
C ALA A 95 0.18 -3.92 14.95
N PRO A 96 0.75 -4.45 13.85
CA PRO A 96 1.13 -5.85 13.80
C PRO A 96 2.23 -6.21 14.82
N VAL A 97 2.02 -7.29 15.57
CA VAL A 97 2.90 -7.63 16.70
C VAL A 97 3.98 -8.65 16.37
N THR A 98 3.77 -9.51 15.34
CA THR A 98 4.79 -10.51 14.99
C THR A 98 5.84 -9.96 14.02
N PRO A 99 7.11 -10.41 14.08
CA PRO A 99 8.12 -9.97 13.12
C PRO A 99 7.72 -10.20 11.65
N ALA A 100 7.11 -11.36 11.36
CA ALA A 100 6.67 -11.70 10.00
C ALA A 100 5.58 -10.77 9.48
N THR A 101 4.59 -10.42 10.30
CA THR A 101 3.51 -9.52 9.90
C THR A 101 3.98 -8.07 9.82
N ARG A 102 4.86 -7.61 10.70
CA ARG A 102 5.52 -6.30 10.59
C ARG A 102 6.29 -6.16 9.28
N GLN A 103 7.03 -7.20 8.92
CA GLN A 103 7.79 -7.24 7.68
C GLN A 103 6.88 -7.22 6.44
N LEU A 104 5.75 -7.92 6.49
CA LEU A 104 4.75 -7.93 5.42
C LEU A 104 4.13 -6.54 5.25
N VAL A 105 3.69 -5.92 6.34
CA VAL A 105 3.08 -4.59 6.36
C VAL A 105 4.03 -3.50 5.87
N ALA A 106 5.31 -3.60 6.20
CA ALA A 106 6.34 -2.69 5.69
C ALA A 106 6.68 -2.92 4.21
N SER A 107 5.99 -3.82 3.50
CA SER A 107 6.28 -4.15 2.10
C SER A 107 5.52 -3.23 1.15
N PRO A 108 6.19 -2.33 0.40
CA PRO A 108 5.53 -1.41 -0.54
C PRO A 108 4.99 -2.10 -1.80
N ASP A 109 5.48 -3.31 -2.09
CA ASP A 109 5.17 -4.06 -3.32
C ASP A 109 4.08 -5.11 -3.11
N LEU A 110 3.27 -4.97 -2.07
CA LEU A 110 2.12 -5.84 -1.90
C LEU A 110 1.16 -5.67 -3.06
N ALA A 111 0.61 -6.77 -3.54
CA ALA A 111 -0.49 -6.71 -4.49
C ALA A 111 -1.63 -5.92 -3.86
N ALA A 112 -2.16 -4.93 -4.58
CA ALA A 112 -3.27 -4.12 -4.09
C ALA A 112 -4.56 -4.94 -3.98
N LEU A 113 -4.70 -5.98 -4.80
CA LEU A 113 -5.83 -6.91 -4.77
C LEU A 113 -5.39 -8.33 -5.14
N TRP A 114 -5.94 -9.32 -4.46
CA TRP A 114 -5.86 -10.74 -4.81
C TRP A 114 -7.12 -11.48 -4.37
N ARG A 115 -7.40 -12.62 -5.00
CA ARG A 115 -8.46 -13.53 -4.53
C ARG A 115 -7.86 -14.49 -3.50
N VAL A 116 -8.54 -14.64 -2.37
CA VAL A 116 -8.19 -15.62 -1.35
C VAL A 116 -8.54 -17.02 -1.88
N PRO A 117 -7.59 -17.98 -1.87
CA PRO A 117 -7.88 -19.35 -2.29
C PRO A 117 -9.00 -19.99 -1.46
N ASP A 118 -9.78 -20.85 -2.08
CA ASP A 118 -10.92 -21.53 -1.43
C ASP A 118 -10.49 -22.35 -0.21
N ALA A 119 -9.32 -22.99 -0.28
CA ALA A 119 -8.75 -23.76 0.82
C ALA A 119 -8.34 -22.89 2.03
N ASP A 120 -7.99 -21.61 1.80
CA ASP A 120 -7.55 -20.69 2.84
C ASP A 120 -8.73 -19.89 3.43
N TRP A 121 -9.84 -19.81 2.69
CA TRP A 121 -10.99 -18.99 3.06
C TRP A 121 -11.54 -19.28 4.47
N PRO A 122 -11.76 -20.55 4.90
CA PRO A 122 -12.28 -20.82 6.25
C PRO A 122 -11.37 -20.26 7.36
N PHE A 123 -10.05 -20.26 7.15
CA PHE A 123 -9.10 -19.72 8.13
C PHE A 123 -9.09 -18.19 8.15
N VAL A 124 -9.23 -17.56 6.98
CA VAL A 124 -9.34 -16.09 6.86
C VAL A 124 -10.64 -15.64 7.50
N ASP A 125 -11.75 -16.30 7.22
CA ASP A 125 -13.05 -15.96 7.77
C ASP A 125 -13.09 -16.11 9.29
N ALA A 126 -12.55 -17.19 9.86
CA ALA A 126 -12.43 -17.39 11.29
C ALA A 126 -11.55 -16.32 11.97
N ALA A 127 -10.38 -16.02 11.40
CA ALA A 127 -9.47 -15.00 11.94
C ALA A 127 -10.10 -13.59 11.89
N ARG A 128 -10.76 -13.26 10.77
CA ARG A 128 -11.51 -12.01 10.61
C ARG A 128 -12.68 -11.94 11.58
N GLY A 129 -13.49 -12.99 11.66
CA GLY A 129 -14.65 -13.06 12.54
C GLY A 129 -14.28 -12.80 14.00
N HIS A 130 -13.19 -13.39 14.49
CA HIS A 130 -12.70 -13.13 15.84
C HIS A 130 -12.31 -11.66 16.03
N LEU A 131 -11.55 -11.08 15.10
CA LEU A 131 -11.18 -9.67 15.16
C LEU A 131 -12.40 -8.72 15.18
N LEU A 132 -13.43 -9.04 14.38
CA LEU A 132 -14.67 -8.26 14.33
C LEU A 132 -15.46 -8.33 15.65
N LEU A 133 -15.53 -9.50 16.26
CA LEU A 133 -16.16 -9.69 17.57
C LEU A 133 -15.44 -8.87 18.64
N GLU A 134 -14.11 -8.94 18.68
CA GLU A 134 -13.31 -8.20 19.66
C GLU A 134 -13.40 -6.68 19.46
N ALA A 135 -13.38 -6.21 18.21
CA ALA A 135 -13.53 -4.79 17.89
C ALA A 135 -14.91 -4.22 18.29
N SER A 136 -15.94 -5.08 18.34
CA SER A 136 -17.31 -4.72 18.71
C SER A 136 -17.58 -4.88 20.20
N ALA A 137 -16.72 -5.58 20.94
CA ALA A 137 -16.89 -5.83 22.36
C ALA A 137 -16.69 -4.56 23.20
N PRO A 138 -17.36 -4.42 24.35
CA PRO A 138 -17.03 -3.39 25.31
C PRO A 138 -15.57 -3.52 25.75
N PRO A 139 -14.88 -2.41 26.09
CA PRO A 139 -13.51 -2.47 26.55
C PRO A 139 -13.40 -3.40 27.77
N ALA A 140 -12.77 -4.55 27.59
CA ALA A 140 -12.42 -5.42 28.69
C ALA A 140 -11.09 -4.95 29.27
N GLU A 141 -10.96 -4.92 30.59
CA GLU A 141 -9.76 -4.44 31.29
C GLU A 141 -8.52 -5.33 31.02
N LEU A 142 -8.68 -6.52 30.45
CA LEU A 142 -7.64 -7.56 30.45
C LEU A 142 -6.88 -7.72 29.13
N SER A 143 -7.22 -7.03 28.05
CA SER A 143 -6.47 -7.21 26.80
C SER A 143 -6.54 -6.00 25.86
N THR A 144 -5.65 -5.05 26.09
CA THR A 144 -5.43 -3.93 25.15
C THR A 144 -4.69 -4.37 23.89
N GLU A 145 -3.99 -5.50 23.91
CA GLU A 145 -3.15 -6.03 22.80
C GLU A 145 -3.89 -7.07 21.94
N LEU A 146 -5.06 -7.54 22.35
CA LEU A 146 -5.77 -8.62 21.63
C LEU A 146 -6.13 -8.21 20.18
N PRO A 147 -6.59 -7.00 19.89
CA PRO A 147 -6.84 -6.57 18.49
C PRO A 147 -5.60 -6.65 17.61
N GLU A 148 -4.42 -6.30 18.11
CA GLU A 148 -3.15 -6.37 17.36
C GLU A 148 -2.71 -7.83 17.12
N ILE A 149 -2.92 -8.70 18.09
CA ILE A 149 -2.64 -10.14 17.96
C ILE A 149 -3.57 -10.74 16.90
N LEU A 150 -4.87 -10.46 16.97
CA LEU A 150 -5.86 -10.93 16.01
C LEU A 150 -5.65 -10.35 14.60
N LEU A 151 -5.28 -9.07 14.50
CA LEU A 151 -4.84 -8.47 13.25
C LEU A 151 -3.64 -9.22 12.66
N SER A 152 -2.64 -9.53 13.49
CA SER A 152 -1.47 -10.28 13.02
C SER A 152 -1.83 -11.70 12.55
N ALA A 153 -2.78 -12.36 13.22
CA ALA A 153 -3.30 -13.66 12.78
C ALA A 153 -4.03 -13.54 11.42
N LEU A 154 -4.88 -12.54 11.26
CA LEU A 154 -5.58 -12.27 10.00
C LEU A 154 -4.59 -11.98 8.85
N ILE A 155 -3.61 -11.09 9.08
CA ILE A 155 -2.57 -10.76 8.11
C ILE A 155 -1.77 -12.01 7.71
N ALA A 156 -1.44 -12.87 8.67
CA ALA A 156 -0.72 -14.11 8.39
C ALA A 156 -1.52 -15.08 7.50
N ARG A 157 -2.84 -15.05 7.55
CA ARG A 157 -3.73 -15.86 6.70
C ARG A 157 -4.00 -15.22 5.33
N LEU A 158 -4.06 -13.89 5.28
CA LEU A 158 -4.31 -13.11 4.05
C LEU A 158 -3.08 -12.88 3.19
N ARG A 159 -2.03 -13.69 3.30
CA ARG A 159 -0.81 -13.48 2.51
C ARG A 159 -1.10 -13.33 1.03
N PRO A 160 -0.65 -12.24 0.39
CA PRO A 160 -0.72 -12.12 -1.06
C PRO A 160 0.08 -13.23 -1.74
N PRO A 161 -0.33 -13.68 -2.95
CA PRO A 161 0.41 -14.66 -3.74
C PRO A 161 1.88 -14.24 -3.94
N HIS A 162 2.79 -15.22 -4.04
CA HIS A 162 4.22 -15.01 -4.28
C HIS A 162 4.98 -14.22 -3.18
N THR A 163 4.40 -14.09 -2.01
CA THR A 163 5.05 -13.37 -0.90
C THR A 163 6.23 -14.16 -0.30
N GLU A 164 6.20 -15.48 -0.34
CA GLU A 164 7.21 -16.34 0.30
C GLU A 164 8.62 -16.13 -0.26
N ALA A 165 8.79 -16.07 -1.58
CA ALA A 165 10.08 -15.83 -2.22
C ALA A 165 10.69 -14.48 -1.82
N ARG A 166 9.88 -13.50 -1.48
CA ARG A 166 10.32 -12.16 -1.06
C ARG A 166 10.85 -12.13 0.36
N PHE A 167 10.37 -13.00 1.24
CA PHE A 167 10.82 -13.07 2.64
C PHE A 167 12.05 -13.93 2.85
N THR A 168 12.37 -14.82 1.92
CA THR A 168 13.52 -15.72 2.02
C THR A 168 14.84 -15.12 1.54
N GLN A 169 14.82 -13.90 1.00
CA GLN A 169 16.01 -13.21 0.47
C GLN A 169 16.38 -11.98 1.32
N PRO A 170 17.20 -12.13 2.37
CA PRO A 170 17.54 -11.04 3.30
C PRO A 170 18.12 -9.81 2.59
N LEU A 171 18.98 -10.01 1.59
CA LEU A 171 19.59 -8.90 0.85
C LEU A 171 18.54 -8.07 0.10
N PHE A 172 17.53 -8.71 -0.51
CA PHE A 172 16.44 -7.98 -1.15
C PHE A 172 15.64 -7.16 -0.14
N GLN A 173 15.38 -7.70 1.03
CA GLN A 173 14.64 -6.98 2.08
C GLN A 173 15.39 -5.76 2.59
N MET A 174 16.70 -5.90 2.85
CA MET A 174 17.55 -4.77 3.24
C MET A 174 17.59 -3.70 2.15
N PHE A 175 17.73 -4.11 0.89
CA PHE A 175 17.67 -3.21 -0.26
C PHE A 175 16.34 -2.46 -0.35
N ARG A 176 15.22 -3.18 -0.25
CA ARG A 176 13.88 -2.60 -0.29
C ARG A 176 13.67 -1.58 0.82
N ALA A 177 14.01 -1.94 2.07
CA ALA A 177 13.94 -1.00 3.20
C ALA A 177 14.79 0.24 2.97
N GLY A 178 16.01 0.06 2.44
CA GLY A 178 16.88 1.17 2.06
C GLY A 178 16.27 2.07 0.98
N VAL A 179 15.65 1.48 -0.05
CA VAL A 179 14.98 2.26 -1.11
C VAL A 179 13.82 3.07 -0.52
N GLU A 180 12.95 2.47 0.30
CA GLU A 180 11.85 3.22 0.93
C GLU A 180 12.33 4.37 1.81
N ALA A 181 13.42 4.19 2.53
CA ALA A 181 13.99 5.23 3.37
C ALA A 181 14.64 6.38 2.57
N HIS A 182 15.24 6.08 1.41
CA HIS A 182 16.15 7.01 0.75
C HIS A 182 15.89 7.28 -0.74
N PHE A 183 14.81 6.74 -1.35
CA PHE A 183 14.55 6.90 -2.80
C PHE A 183 14.40 8.36 -3.25
N ARG A 184 14.08 9.28 -2.34
CA ARG A 184 13.99 10.71 -2.64
C ARG A 184 15.33 11.40 -2.77
N GLU A 185 16.38 10.79 -2.25
CA GLU A 185 17.73 11.38 -2.21
C GLU A 185 18.72 10.61 -3.09
N HIS A 186 18.52 9.28 -3.20
CA HIS A 186 19.46 8.39 -3.86
C HIS A 186 18.78 7.54 -4.93
N HIS A 187 19.10 7.85 -6.20
CA HIS A 187 18.49 7.23 -7.39
C HIS A 187 19.37 6.14 -8.02
N ASP A 188 20.57 5.94 -7.48
CA ASP A 188 21.56 5.01 -8.03
C ASP A 188 21.67 3.70 -7.22
N ALA A 189 21.59 2.56 -7.93
CA ALA A 189 21.74 1.24 -7.32
C ALA A 189 23.11 1.02 -6.67
N GLY A 190 24.13 1.73 -7.14
CA GLY A 190 25.47 1.68 -6.55
C GLY A 190 25.52 2.25 -5.13
N TYR A 191 24.71 3.27 -4.82
CA TYR A 191 24.57 3.78 -3.46
C TYR A 191 24.10 2.68 -2.51
N TYR A 192 22.99 2.03 -2.86
CA TYR A 192 22.42 0.96 -2.03
C TYR A 192 23.33 -0.25 -1.89
N ALA A 193 24.01 -0.62 -2.98
CA ALA A 193 24.98 -1.71 -2.92
C ALA A 193 26.11 -1.41 -1.92
N ARG A 194 26.69 -0.22 -1.96
CA ARG A 194 27.73 0.23 -1.03
C ARG A 194 27.21 0.30 0.41
N ALA A 195 26.03 0.90 0.61
CA ALA A 195 25.42 1.02 1.94
C ALA A 195 25.15 -0.33 2.60
N LEU A 196 24.86 -1.36 1.80
CA LEU A 196 24.60 -2.72 2.25
C LEU A 196 25.89 -3.60 2.30
N GLY A 197 27.03 -3.11 1.85
CA GLY A 197 28.30 -3.85 1.85
C GLY A 197 28.39 -4.91 0.73
N TYR A 198 27.65 -4.76 -0.37
CA TYR A 198 27.64 -5.72 -1.48
C TYR A 198 28.10 -5.10 -2.80
N ALA A 199 28.59 -5.95 -3.70
CA ALA A 199 28.86 -5.53 -5.08
C ALA A 199 27.55 -5.23 -5.82
N PRO A 200 27.49 -4.21 -6.73
CA PRO A 200 26.27 -3.87 -7.49
C PRO A 200 25.68 -5.04 -8.28
N ARG A 201 26.50 -5.92 -8.81
CA ARG A 201 26.04 -7.13 -9.51
C ARG A 201 25.35 -8.13 -8.59
N THR A 202 25.86 -8.31 -7.37
CA THR A 202 25.26 -9.21 -6.35
C THR A 202 23.89 -8.67 -5.94
N LEU A 203 23.80 -7.38 -5.65
CA LEU A 203 22.53 -6.73 -5.34
C LEU A 203 21.53 -6.87 -6.49
N SER A 204 21.94 -6.53 -7.72
CA SER A 204 21.04 -6.59 -8.87
C SER A 204 20.54 -8.01 -9.15
N ARG A 205 21.38 -9.04 -8.95
CA ARG A 205 20.97 -10.44 -9.10
C ARG A 205 19.96 -10.86 -8.02
N ALA A 206 20.17 -10.47 -6.76
CA ALA A 206 19.24 -10.75 -5.68
C ALA A 206 17.86 -10.09 -5.94
N VAL A 207 17.85 -8.83 -6.37
CA VAL A 207 16.61 -8.12 -6.73
C VAL A 207 15.91 -8.80 -7.91
N GLN A 208 16.66 -9.19 -8.95
CA GLN A 208 16.11 -9.80 -10.14
C GLN A 208 15.52 -11.20 -9.86
N GLN A 209 16.13 -11.98 -8.97
CA GLN A 209 15.60 -13.28 -8.55
C GLN A 209 14.22 -13.17 -7.87
N VAL A 210 13.99 -12.09 -7.11
CA VAL A 210 12.75 -11.89 -6.37
C VAL A 210 11.68 -11.16 -7.20
N THR A 211 12.09 -10.18 -8.01
CA THR A 211 11.15 -9.24 -8.67
C THR A 211 11.09 -9.41 -10.17
N GLY A 212 11.99 -10.17 -10.78
CA GLY A 212 12.17 -10.22 -12.22
C GLY A 212 12.80 -8.94 -12.82
N ARG A 213 13.19 -7.95 -11.99
CA ARG A 213 13.67 -6.63 -12.40
C ARG A 213 15.07 -6.36 -11.88
N THR A 214 15.81 -5.48 -12.55
CA THR A 214 17.10 -5.02 -12.02
C THR A 214 16.89 -4.07 -10.83
N ALA A 215 17.89 -3.96 -9.94
CA ALA A 215 17.84 -3.02 -8.82
C ALA A 215 17.58 -1.57 -9.29
N LYS A 216 18.17 -1.16 -10.42
CA LYS A 216 17.93 0.16 -11.01
C LYS A 216 16.47 0.34 -11.45
N ALA A 217 15.88 -0.66 -12.13
CA ALA A 217 14.49 -0.59 -12.54
C ALA A 217 13.54 -0.50 -11.33
N TYR A 218 13.83 -1.25 -10.27
CA TYR A 218 13.06 -1.20 -9.03
C TYR A 218 13.05 0.20 -8.40
N ILE A 219 14.23 0.85 -8.31
CA ILE A 219 14.34 2.22 -7.80
C ILE A 219 13.57 3.20 -8.70
N VAL A 220 13.71 3.09 -10.02
CA VAL A 220 13.00 3.93 -10.99
C VAL A 220 11.48 3.81 -10.81
N ASP A 221 10.96 2.60 -10.68
CA ASP A 221 9.52 2.38 -10.49
C ASP A 221 9.01 3.04 -9.21
N ARG A 222 9.76 2.95 -8.12
CA ARG A 222 9.41 3.58 -6.85
C ARG A 222 9.36 5.11 -6.95
N ILE A 223 10.36 5.71 -7.59
CA ILE A 223 10.43 7.16 -7.82
C ILE A 223 9.28 7.61 -8.73
N VAL A 224 9.00 6.86 -9.80
CA VAL A 224 7.91 7.16 -10.75
C VAL A 224 6.55 7.10 -10.07
N LEU A 225 6.32 6.10 -9.21
CA LEU A 225 5.08 6.00 -8.43
C LEU A 225 4.87 7.24 -7.57
N GLU A 226 5.90 7.66 -6.82
CA GLU A 226 5.82 8.87 -6.00
C GLU A 226 5.64 10.14 -6.86
N ALA A 227 6.37 10.25 -7.97
CA ALA A 227 6.21 11.36 -8.90
C ALA A 227 4.78 11.47 -9.43
N LYS A 228 4.17 10.34 -9.79
CA LYS A 228 2.77 10.28 -10.22
C LYS A 228 1.82 10.74 -9.11
N ARG A 229 2.05 10.32 -7.86
CA ARG A 229 1.26 10.76 -6.71
C ARG A 229 1.37 12.28 -6.50
N LEU A 230 2.60 12.83 -6.49
CA LEU A 230 2.85 14.26 -6.34
C LEU A 230 2.22 15.09 -7.46
N LEU A 231 2.32 14.64 -8.70
CA LEU A 231 1.74 15.33 -9.86
C LEU A 231 0.21 15.28 -9.85
N ALA A 232 -0.40 14.10 -9.70
CA ALA A 232 -1.85 13.94 -9.83
C ALA A 232 -2.59 14.43 -8.60
N HIS A 233 -2.05 14.11 -7.43
CA HIS A 233 -2.77 14.25 -6.19
C HIS A 233 -2.39 15.51 -5.44
N ASP A 234 -1.11 15.76 -5.25
CA ASP A 234 -0.66 16.99 -4.59
C ASP A 234 -0.60 18.17 -5.57
N ARG A 235 -0.87 17.91 -6.87
CA ARG A 235 -0.86 18.89 -7.95
C ARG A 235 0.41 19.73 -8.00
N LEU A 236 1.51 19.13 -7.62
CA LEU A 236 2.80 19.82 -7.65
C LEU A 236 3.24 20.09 -9.09
N THR A 237 3.88 21.24 -9.29
CA THR A 237 4.57 21.53 -10.53
C THR A 237 5.78 20.61 -10.71
N ALA A 238 6.26 20.44 -11.94
CA ALA A 238 7.47 19.66 -12.23
C ALA A 238 8.67 20.13 -11.40
N ALA A 239 8.79 21.44 -11.15
CA ALA A 239 9.85 22.01 -10.31
C ALA A 239 9.74 21.56 -8.84
N ARG A 240 8.52 21.57 -8.28
CA ARG A 240 8.29 21.08 -6.92
C ARG A 240 8.47 19.58 -6.80
N CYS A 241 8.06 18.81 -7.80
CA CYS A 241 8.32 17.37 -7.86
C CYS A 241 9.82 17.08 -7.90
N ALA A 242 10.59 17.83 -8.72
CA ALA A 242 12.03 17.70 -8.78
C ALA A 242 12.66 17.90 -7.40
N HIS A 243 12.31 18.98 -6.73
CA HIS A 243 12.81 19.26 -5.37
C HIS A 243 12.44 18.16 -4.37
N ALA A 244 11.17 17.74 -4.35
CA ALA A 244 10.66 16.72 -3.42
C ALA A 244 11.27 15.32 -3.65
N LEU A 245 11.77 15.05 -4.86
CA LEU A 245 12.37 13.78 -5.27
C LEU A 245 13.88 13.86 -5.46
N GLY A 246 14.56 14.94 -5.02
CA GLY A 246 16.00 15.05 -5.04
C GLY A 246 16.63 15.22 -6.43
N PHE A 247 15.86 15.68 -7.42
CA PHE A 247 16.42 16.03 -8.73
C PHE A 247 17.04 17.43 -8.70
N PRO A 248 18.16 17.65 -9.41
CA PRO A 248 18.82 18.96 -9.45
C PRO A 248 17.89 20.09 -9.91
N ASP A 249 17.02 19.81 -10.90
CA ASP A 249 16.10 20.78 -11.49
C ASP A 249 14.90 20.10 -12.17
N ALA A 250 13.95 20.92 -12.61
CA ALA A 250 12.73 20.47 -13.30
C ALA A 250 13.00 19.78 -14.65
N SER A 251 14.09 20.13 -15.33
CA SER A 251 14.46 19.54 -16.63
C SER A 251 14.95 18.12 -16.46
N ASN A 252 15.84 17.88 -15.49
CA ASN A 252 16.32 16.55 -15.14
C ASN A 252 15.17 15.64 -14.70
N PHE A 253 14.27 16.13 -13.86
CA PHE A 253 13.06 15.39 -13.49
C PHE A 253 12.17 15.09 -14.70
N SER A 254 11.94 16.07 -15.57
CA SER A 254 11.08 15.89 -16.75
C SER A 254 11.65 14.87 -17.73
N VAL A 255 12.96 14.87 -17.95
CA VAL A 255 13.65 13.86 -18.77
C VAL A 255 13.52 12.48 -18.14
N PHE A 256 13.79 12.36 -16.84
CA PHE A 256 13.64 11.10 -16.10
C PHE A 256 12.21 10.55 -16.20
N PHE A 257 11.22 11.37 -15.87
CA PHE A 257 9.81 10.96 -15.86
C PHE A 257 9.34 10.56 -17.26
N THR A 258 9.68 11.35 -18.28
CA THR A 258 9.31 11.05 -19.68
C THR A 258 9.95 9.76 -20.16
N LYS A 259 11.21 9.51 -19.83
CA LYS A 259 11.92 8.28 -20.18
C LYS A 259 11.27 7.04 -19.53
N ALA A 260 10.81 7.18 -18.31
CA ALA A 260 10.23 6.09 -17.55
C ALA A 260 8.74 5.81 -17.90
N THR A 261 7.99 6.86 -18.29
CA THR A 261 6.52 6.77 -18.49
C THR A 261 6.09 6.93 -19.95
N GLY A 262 6.97 7.41 -20.83
CA GLY A 262 6.63 7.77 -22.21
C GLY A 262 5.91 9.12 -22.36
N VAL A 263 5.54 9.80 -21.27
CA VAL A 263 4.72 11.01 -21.28
C VAL A 263 5.36 12.11 -20.44
N ARG A 264 5.29 13.37 -20.87
CA ARG A 264 5.79 14.50 -20.08
C ARG A 264 4.98 14.71 -18.80
N PRO A 265 5.60 15.16 -17.68
CA PRO A 265 4.91 15.35 -16.40
C PRO A 265 3.62 16.18 -16.49
N GLY A 266 3.65 17.33 -17.19
CA GLY A 266 2.47 18.18 -17.34
C GLY A 266 1.35 17.54 -18.17
N ALA A 267 1.68 16.81 -19.23
CA ALA A 267 0.70 16.09 -20.05
C ALA A 267 0.07 14.94 -19.25
N TRP A 268 0.87 14.24 -18.47
CA TRP A 268 0.39 13.18 -17.59
C TRP A 268 -0.54 13.74 -16.50
N GLN A 269 -0.16 14.85 -15.87
CA GLN A 269 -0.98 15.55 -14.88
C GLN A 269 -2.34 16.00 -15.45
N ALA A 270 -2.33 16.60 -16.65
CA ALA A 270 -3.56 17.01 -17.33
C ALA A 270 -4.49 15.83 -17.62
N ALA A 271 -3.94 14.69 -18.08
CA ALA A 271 -4.73 13.49 -18.36
C ALA A 271 -5.38 12.90 -17.08
N MET A 272 -4.73 13.04 -15.92
CA MET A 272 -5.28 12.59 -14.63
C MET A 272 -6.34 13.55 -14.07
N ALA A 273 -6.33 14.82 -14.46
CA ALA A 273 -7.31 15.80 -14.01
C ALA A 273 -8.69 15.64 -14.69
N VAL A 274 -8.76 14.92 -15.80
CA VAL A 274 -10.00 14.69 -16.60
C VAL A 274 -10.72 13.40 -16.19
N ARG A 275 -10.04 12.51 -15.45
CA ARG A 275 -10.62 11.26 -14.91
C ARG A 275 -11.13 11.47 -13.49
#